data_48903786a8de35b5900097791d284df8
#
_entry.id   48903786a8de35b5900097791d284df8
#
_cell.length_a   1.000
_cell.length_b   1.000
_cell.length_c   1.000
_cell.angle_alpha   90.00
_cell.angle_beta   90.00
_cell.angle_gamma   90.00
#
_symmetry.space_group_name_H-M   'P 1'
#
loop_
_entity.id
_entity.type
_entity.pdbx_description
1 polymer ?
#
loop_
_entity_poly.entity_id
_entity_poly.type
_entity_poly.pdbx_seq_one_letter_code
_entity_poly.pdbx_strand_id
1 'polypeptide(L)'
;MRILAADTSTMSGSLALLDDENLTAEWTLRSGQTHNRRLLKSIDSLLREAGWDMETIDAFAVASGPGSFTGLRIGMATMKVLAWVRGKPYASICSLDALALPFCFSTNPVCALLDARKAEVYCALYRPDGKGGLGLEIKHTAMTPSRLAETLIYKVSQPVIFCGDGWTTYRNTLKRKLGDLVFEPPAFFHIIRAASIGELARRRFVKGESDDPRFSSPLYLRPSEAEIRYPHLAKTSSEKPQII
;
A
#
# COMPACT_ATOMS: atom_id res chain seq x y z
N MET A 1 -16.36 -13.65 6.69
CA MET A 1 -15.70 -12.49 7.41
C MET A 1 -15.73 -11.29 6.49
N ARG A 2 -16.50 -10.30 6.87
CA ARG A 2 -16.68 -9.07 6.09
C ARG A 2 -15.61 -8.03 6.41
N ILE A 3 -14.83 -7.66 5.42
CA ILE A 3 -13.70 -6.73 5.57
C ILE A 3 -13.96 -5.45 4.79
N LEU A 4 -13.81 -4.31 5.44
CA LEU A 4 -13.70 -3.01 4.80
C LEU A 4 -12.22 -2.64 4.65
N ALA A 5 -11.77 -2.48 3.42
CA ALA A 5 -10.40 -2.11 3.09
C ALA A 5 -10.31 -0.72 2.43
N ALA A 6 -9.23 0.03 2.72
CA ALA A 6 -9.03 1.37 2.16
C ALA A 6 -7.57 1.62 1.76
N ASP A 7 -7.38 2.30 0.62
CA ASP A 7 -6.12 2.96 0.24
C ASP A 7 -6.32 4.45 0.06
N THR A 8 -5.40 5.22 0.62
CA THR A 8 -5.29 6.67 0.45
C THR A 8 -3.83 7.10 0.29
N SER A 9 -2.96 6.15 -0.01
CA SER A 9 -1.51 6.34 -0.02
C SER A 9 -0.98 7.06 -1.26
N THR A 10 -1.80 7.19 -2.32
CA THR A 10 -1.44 7.84 -3.59
C THR A 10 -2.44 8.94 -3.98
N MET A 11 -2.34 9.46 -5.20
CA MET A 11 -3.34 10.37 -5.77
C MET A 11 -4.68 9.67 -6.05
N SER A 12 -4.68 8.35 -6.16
CA SER A 12 -5.88 7.54 -6.23
C SER A 12 -6.32 7.14 -4.83
N GLY A 13 -7.63 7.19 -4.56
CA GLY A 13 -8.22 6.56 -3.39
C GLY A 13 -8.95 5.30 -3.81
N SER A 14 -8.86 4.24 -3.02
CA SER A 14 -9.57 2.99 -3.27
C SER A 14 -10.24 2.49 -1.99
N LEU A 15 -11.44 1.90 -2.13
CA LEU A 15 -12.20 1.24 -1.08
C LEU A 15 -12.66 -0.12 -1.60
N ALA A 16 -12.69 -1.14 -0.75
CA ALA A 16 -13.21 -2.45 -1.09
C ALA A 16 -13.96 -3.08 0.08
N LEU A 17 -14.98 -3.86 -0.27
CA LEU A 17 -15.74 -4.73 0.63
C LEU A 17 -15.47 -6.18 0.20
N LEU A 18 -14.95 -6.98 1.10
CA LEU A 18 -14.73 -8.40 0.89
C LEU A 18 -15.65 -9.21 1.83
N ASP A 19 -16.22 -10.30 1.32
CA ASP A 19 -16.90 -11.31 2.13
C ASP A 19 -16.16 -12.63 1.98
N ASP A 20 -15.38 -12.97 2.99
CA ASP A 20 -14.37 -14.02 2.92
C ASP A 20 -13.42 -13.82 1.72
N GLU A 21 -13.42 -14.74 0.76
CA GLU A 21 -12.58 -14.68 -0.45
C GLU A 21 -13.24 -13.87 -1.58
N ASN A 22 -14.48 -13.46 -1.43
CA ASN A 22 -15.22 -12.78 -2.48
C ASN A 22 -15.08 -11.26 -2.38
N LEU A 23 -14.73 -10.64 -3.49
CA LEU A 23 -14.82 -9.19 -3.64
C LEU A 23 -16.28 -8.82 -3.91
N THR A 24 -16.95 -8.22 -2.91
CA THR A 24 -18.34 -7.79 -3.03
C THR A 24 -18.47 -6.48 -3.80
N ALA A 25 -17.62 -5.50 -3.46
CA ALA A 25 -17.61 -4.19 -4.12
C ALA A 25 -16.21 -3.57 -4.05
N GLU A 26 -15.82 -2.84 -5.08
CA GLU A 26 -14.62 -2.02 -5.07
C GLU A 26 -14.86 -0.71 -5.79
N TRP A 27 -14.36 0.35 -5.20
CA TRP A 27 -14.39 1.67 -5.77
C TRP A 27 -12.99 2.28 -5.81
N THR A 28 -12.54 2.71 -6.97
CA THR A 28 -11.25 3.38 -7.14
C THR A 28 -11.47 4.68 -7.89
N LEU A 29 -10.98 5.78 -7.32
CA LEU A 29 -11.13 7.10 -7.91
C LEU A 29 -9.83 7.89 -7.85
N ARG A 30 -9.38 8.34 -9.02
CA ARG A 30 -8.32 9.33 -9.13
C ARG A 30 -8.94 10.71 -9.32
N SER A 31 -8.78 11.61 -8.36
CA SER A 31 -9.32 12.94 -8.46
C SER A 31 -8.41 13.98 -7.82
N GLY A 32 -8.54 15.24 -8.26
CA GLY A 32 -7.82 16.38 -7.68
C GLY A 32 -8.31 16.82 -6.29
N GLN A 33 -9.36 16.20 -5.73
CA GLN A 33 -9.84 16.52 -4.39
C GLN A 33 -9.12 15.69 -3.33
N THR A 34 -8.91 16.25 -2.15
CA THR A 34 -8.24 15.59 -1.04
C THR A 34 -9.08 14.43 -0.48
N HIS A 35 -8.42 13.33 -0.08
CA HIS A 35 -9.06 12.16 0.53
C HIS A 35 -9.89 12.51 1.77
N ASN A 36 -9.45 13.51 2.55
CA ASN A 36 -10.09 13.93 3.79
C ASN A 36 -11.59 14.26 3.63
N ARG A 37 -11.97 14.93 2.55
CA ARG A 37 -13.36 15.39 2.35
C ARG A 37 -14.31 14.29 1.90
N ARG A 38 -13.80 13.12 1.48
CA ARG A 38 -14.60 12.13 0.78
C ARG A 38 -14.57 10.74 1.39
N LEU A 39 -13.52 10.38 2.13
CA LEU A 39 -13.32 8.99 2.56
C LEU A 39 -14.54 8.42 3.29
N LEU A 40 -15.04 9.09 4.32
CA LEU A 40 -16.22 8.63 5.07
C LEU A 40 -17.48 8.58 4.22
N LYS A 41 -17.71 9.59 3.36
CA LYS A 41 -18.87 9.59 2.44
C LYS A 41 -18.78 8.46 1.43
N SER A 42 -17.57 8.18 0.95
CA SER A 42 -17.34 7.07 0.01
C SER A 42 -17.54 5.72 0.66
N ILE A 43 -17.13 5.55 1.92
CA ILE A 43 -17.39 4.33 2.70
C ILE A 43 -18.91 4.14 2.85
N ASP A 44 -19.64 5.17 3.29
CA ASP A 44 -21.08 5.12 3.46
C ASP A 44 -21.81 4.79 2.14
N SER A 45 -21.42 5.42 1.03
CA SER A 45 -21.99 5.12 -0.29
C SER A 45 -21.72 3.68 -0.72
N LEU A 46 -20.47 3.20 -0.56
CA LEU A 46 -20.10 1.83 -0.94
C LEU A 46 -20.85 0.78 -0.14
N LEU A 47 -21.01 1.00 1.17
CA LEU A 47 -21.79 0.11 2.05
C LEU A 47 -23.25 0.06 1.61
N ARG A 48 -23.90 1.21 1.37
CA ARG A 48 -25.28 1.26 0.89
C ARG A 48 -25.49 0.57 -0.44
N GLU A 49 -24.60 0.78 -1.41
CA GLU A 49 -24.68 0.12 -2.72
C GLU A 49 -24.53 -1.41 -2.61
N ALA A 50 -23.72 -1.88 -1.66
CA ALA A 50 -23.55 -3.29 -1.38
C ALA A 50 -24.69 -3.89 -0.52
N GLY A 51 -25.61 -3.08 -0.02
CA GLY A 51 -26.64 -3.53 0.92
C GLY A 51 -26.09 -3.94 2.29
N TRP A 52 -24.95 -3.36 2.69
CA TRP A 52 -24.30 -3.64 3.96
C TRP A 52 -24.42 -2.47 4.92
N ASP A 53 -24.48 -2.80 6.21
CA ASP A 53 -24.37 -1.83 7.29
C ASP A 53 -22.97 -1.89 7.91
N MET A 54 -22.51 -0.78 8.47
CA MET A 54 -21.23 -0.71 9.17
C MET A 54 -21.14 -1.72 10.34
N GLU A 55 -22.27 -2.05 10.94
CA GLU A 55 -22.43 -3.06 12.00
C GLU A 55 -22.05 -4.47 11.54
N THR A 56 -22.22 -4.76 10.26
CA THR A 56 -21.95 -6.09 9.68
C THR A 56 -20.48 -6.28 9.31
N ILE A 57 -19.65 -5.24 9.42
CA ILE A 57 -18.21 -5.33 9.17
C ILE A 57 -17.52 -6.03 10.34
N ASP A 58 -16.76 -7.07 10.02
CA ASP A 58 -16.02 -7.89 10.98
C ASP A 58 -14.59 -7.42 11.20
N ALA A 59 -13.96 -6.78 10.19
CA ALA A 59 -12.57 -6.34 10.27
C ALA A 59 -12.28 -5.14 9.35
N PHE A 60 -11.22 -4.39 9.68
CA PHE A 60 -10.81 -3.19 8.95
C PHE A 60 -9.36 -3.31 8.48
N ALA A 61 -9.10 -2.90 7.24
CA ALA A 61 -7.78 -2.94 6.64
C ALA A 61 -7.43 -1.61 5.95
N VAL A 62 -6.16 -1.19 6.00
CA VAL A 62 -5.73 0.05 5.38
C VAL A 62 -4.30 -0.01 4.90
N ALA A 63 -3.97 0.73 3.83
CA ALA A 63 -2.58 0.94 3.43
C ALA A 63 -1.82 1.73 4.51
N SER A 64 -0.70 1.17 4.96
CA SER A 64 0.19 1.83 5.93
C SER A 64 1.33 2.62 5.28
N GLY A 65 1.50 2.50 3.97
CA GLY A 65 2.62 3.11 3.26
C GLY A 65 3.60 2.07 2.68
N PRO A 66 4.64 2.55 1.98
CA PRO A 66 4.96 3.97 1.77
C PRO A 66 3.96 4.69 0.86
N GLY A 67 4.02 6.04 0.86
CA GLY A 67 3.15 6.85 0.02
C GLY A 67 2.99 8.30 0.50
N SER A 68 1.91 8.94 0.10
CA SER A 68 1.57 10.32 0.50
C SER A 68 1.41 10.44 2.02
N PHE A 69 2.23 11.27 2.64
CA PHE A 69 2.21 11.53 4.09
C PHE A 69 0.82 11.92 4.62
N THR A 70 0.15 12.85 3.93
CA THR A 70 -1.19 13.29 4.30
C THR A 70 -2.23 12.21 4.05
N GLY A 71 -2.14 11.54 2.89
CA GLY A 71 -3.06 10.47 2.52
C GLY A 71 -3.04 9.31 3.52
N LEU A 72 -1.85 8.81 3.85
CA LEU A 72 -1.67 7.73 4.83
C LEU A 72 -2.28 8.07 6.19
N ARG A 73 -2.05 9.29 6.69
CA ARG A 73 -2.61 9.72 7.97
C ARG A 73 -4.12 9.77 7.96
N ILE A 74 -4.73 10.25 6.87
CA ILE A 74 -6.19 10.31 6.73
C ILE A 74 -6.77 8.89 6.73
N GLY A 75 -6.27 8.00 5.88
CA GLY A 75 -6.76 6.62 5.79
C GLY A 75 -6.59 5.86 7.09
N MET A 76 -5.36 5.86 7.62
CA MET A 76 -5.08 5.15 8.87
C MET A 76 -5.87 5.70 10.05
N ALA A 77 -5.96 7.01 10.23
CA ALA A 77 -6.75 7.59 11.33
C ALA A 77 -8.22 7.19 11.22
N THR A 78 -8.81 7.27 10.02
CA THR A 78 -10.21 6.88 9.80
C THR A 78 -10.44 5.40 10.13
N MET A 79 -9.64 4.51 9.55
CA MET A 79 -9.84 3.07 9.71
C MET A 79 -9.52 2.58 11.13
N LYS A 80 -8.51 3.17 11.78
CA LYS A 80 -8.18 2.91 13.19
C LYS A 80 -9.33 3.28 14.12
N VAL A 81 -9.92 4.46 13.94
CA VAL A 81 -11.06 4.90 14.76
C VAL A 81 -12.26 4.00 14.54
N LEU A 82 -12.59 3.66 13.29
CA LEU A 82 -13.68 2.73 12.99
C LEU A 82 -13.47 1.37 13.66
N ALA A 83 -12.27 0.79 13.53
CA ALA A 83 -11.94 -0.48 14.15
C ALA A 83 -12.01 -0.42 15.68
N TRP A 84 -11.45 0.61 16.28
CA TRP A 84 -11.41 0.76 17.74
C TRP A 84 -12.77 0.95 18.34
N VAL A 85 -13.59 1.88 17.82
CA VAL A 85 -14.95 2.14 18.32
C VAL A 85 -15.83 0.90 18.20
N ARG A 86 -15.59 0.08 17.17
CA ARG A 86 -16.35 -1.16 16.94
C ARG A 86 -15.77 -2.39 17.66
N GLY A 87 -14.61 -2.29 18.29
CA GLY A 87 -13.92 -3.42 18.91
C GLY A 87 -13.57 -4.53 17.90
N LYS A 88 -13.27 -4.16 16.64
CA LYS A 88 -13.03 -5.11 15.54
C LYS A 88 -11.54 -5.21 15.21
N PRO A 89 -11.08 -6.38 14.67
CA PRO A 89 -9.73 -6.54 14.16
C PRO A 89 -9.35 -5.48 13.14
N TYR A 90 -8.07 -5.09 13.16
CA TYR A 90 -7.49 -4.08 12.28
C TYR A 90 -6.17 -4.59 11.71
N ALA A 91 -5.91 -4.33 10.43
CA ALA A 91 -4.63 -4.59 9.81
C ALA A 91 -4.14 -3.43 8.96
N SER A 92 -2.88 -3.08 9.15
CA SER A 92 -2.14 -2.14 8.30
C SER A 92 -1.28 -2.92 7.30
N ILE A 93 -1.42 -2.62 6.02
CA ILE A 93 -0.82 -3.36 4.90
C ILE A 93 0.15 -2.45 4.15
N CYS A 94 1.33 -2.98 3.83
CA CYS A 94 2.30 -2.24 3.02
C CYS A 94 1.73 -1.93 1.63
N SER A 95 1.84 -0.67 1.20
CA SER A 95 1.34 -0.22 -0.11
C SER A 95 2.03 -0.92 -1.28
N LEU A 96 3.32 -1.24 -1.15
CA LEU A 96 4.07 -1.95 -2.19
C LEU A 96 3.65 -3.42 -2.29
N ASP A 97 3.34 -4.08 -1.16
CA ASP A 97 2.84 -5.46 -1.15
C ASP A 97 1.47 -5.52 -1.84
N ALA A 98 0.57 -4.58 -1.52
CA ALA A 98 -0.74 -4.50 -2.14
C ALA A 98 -0.67 -4.21 -3.64
N LEU A 99 0.29 -3.39 -4.07
CA LEU A 99 0.53 -3.08 -5.48
C LEU A 99 1.07 -4.27 -6.26
N ALA A 100 1.91 -5.10 -5.65
CA ALA A 100 2.50 -6.28 -6.27
C ALA A 100 1.55 -7.49 -6.30
N LEU A 101 0.58 -7.58 -5.38
CA LEU A 101 -0.29 -8.75 -5.21
C LEU A 101 -1.00 -9.21 -6.50
N PRO A 102 -1.53 -8.33 -7.37
CA PRO A 102 -2.19 -8.75 -8.61
C PRO A 102 -1.32 -9.60 -9.55
N PHE A 103 -0.03 -9.61 -9.34
CA PHE A 103 0.94 -10.36 -10.16
C PHE A 103 1.45 -11.64 -9.48
N CYS A 104 0.86 -12.07 -8.37
CA CYS A 104 1.33 -13.23 -7.60
C CYS A 104 1.30 -14.55 -8.37
N PHE A 105 0.58 -14.62 -9.49
CA PHE A 105 0.54 -15.77 -10.39
C PHE A 105 1.51 -15.66 -11.59
N SER A 106 2.27 -14.57 -11.68
CA SER A 106 3.27 -14.40 -12.74
C SER A 106 4.47 -15.31 -12.51
N THR A 107 5.16 -15.65 -13.59
CA THR A 107 6.48 -16.28 -13.53
C THR A 107 7.61 -15.26 -13.42
N ASN A 108 7.33 -14.00 -13.78
CA ASN A 108 8.30 -12.92 -13.74
C ASN A 108 8.36 -12.25 -12.37
N PRO A 109 9.55 -11.78 -11.93
CA PRO A 109 9.65 -10.92 -10.74
C PRO A 109 8.83 -9.65 -10.90
N VAL A 110 8.38 -9.09 -9.79
CA VAL A 110 7.55 -7.89 -9.75
C VAL A 110 8.26 -6.79 -8.97
N CYS A 111 8.53 -5.67 -9.61
CA CYS A 111 9.07 -4.48 -8.98
C CYS A 111 7.95 -3.45 -8.78
N ALA A 112 7.47 -3.35 -7.55
CA ALA A 112 6.49 -2.34 -7.18
C ALA A 112 7.20 -1.00 -6.91
N LEU A 113 6.71 0.09 -7.51
CA LEU A 113 7.31 1.42 -7.46
C LEU A 113 6.28 2.49 -7.11
N LEU A 114 6.57 3.28 -6.08
CA LEU A 114 5.82 4.50 -5.79
C LEU A 114 6.73 5.72 -5.86
N ASP A 115 6.21 6.84 -6.34
CA ASP A 115 6.98 8.09 -6.43
C ASP A 115 7.25 8.65 -5.03
N ALA A 116 8.51 8.60 -4.60
CA ALA A 116 8.96 9.15 -3.32
C ALA A 116 9.27 10.66 -3.37
N ARG A 117 9.02 11.31 -4.54
CA ARG A 117 9.44 12.67 -4.82
C ARG A 117 10.96 12.83 -4.81
N LYS A 118 11.47 14.05 -5.09
CA LYS A 118 12.90 14.39 -5.06
C LYS A 118 13.80 13.44 -5.87
N ALA A 119 13.33 12.98 -7.04
CA ALA A 119 14.02 12.04 -7.92
C ALA A 119 14.32 10.67 -7.27
N GLU A 120 13.48 10.23 -6.33
CA GLU A 120 13.54 8.93 -5.68
C GLU A 120 12.24 8.13 -5.89
N VAL A 121 12.34 6.82 -5.74
CA VAL A 121 11.21 5.89 -5.71
C VAL A 121 11.23 5.08 -4.42
N TYR A 122 10.07 4.84 -3.85
CA TYR A 122 9.87 3.73 -2.94
C TYR A 122 9.75 2.47 -3.78
N CYS A 123 10.51 1.45 -3.48
CA CYS A 123 10.52 0.22 -4.27
C CYS A 123 10.67 -1.03 -3.41
N ALA A 124 10.19 -2.14 -3.96
CA ALA A 124 10.45 -3.49 -3.49
C ALA A 124 10.42 -4.44 -4.68
N LEU A 125 11.21 -5.51 -4.63
CA LEU A 125 11.21 -6.57 -5.63
C LEU A 125 10.64 -7.84 -5.01
N TYR A 126 9.70 -8.44 -5.70
CA TYR A 126 9.03 -9.66 -5.28
C TYR A 126 9.24 -10.78 -6.30
N ARG A 127 9.33 -12.00 -5.80
CA ARG A 127 9.26 -13.20 -6.64
C ARG A 127 7.96 -13.94 -6.35
N PRO A 128 7.06 -14.06 -7.33
CA PRO A 128 5.88 -14.88 -7.19
C PRO A 128 6.26 -16.36 -6.98
N ASP A 129 5.54 -17.05 -6.09
CA ASP A 129 5.77 -18.46 -5.79
C ASP A 129 4.90 -19.41 -6.62
N GLY A 130 4.08 -18.87 -7.53
CA GLY A 130 3.13 -19.61 -8.36
C GLY A 130 1.91 -20.18 -7.61
N LYS A 131 1.80 -19.89 -6.30
CA LYS A 131 0.73 -20.37 -5.41
C LYS A 131 -0.08 -19.21 -4.79
N GLY A 132 0.09 -18.01 -5.35
CA GLY A 132 -0.57 -16.80 -4.86
C GLY A 132 0.20 -16.05 -3.76
N GLY A 133 1.43 -16.46 -3.47
CA GLY A 133 2.36 -15.78 -2.58
C GLY A 133 3.37 -14.93 -3.33
N LEU A 134 4.01 -14.00 -2.59
CA LEU A 134 5.07 -13.12 -3.06
C LEU A 134 6.24 -13.17 -2.08
N GLY A 135 7.36 -13.76 -2.50
CA GLY A 135 8.63 -13.73 -1.77
C GLY A 135 9.31 -12.38 -1.96
N LEU A 136 9.73 -11.73 -0.87
CA LEU A 136 10.40 -10.42 -0.90
C LEU A 136 11.90 -10.60 -1.19
N GLU A 137 12.39 -10.16 -2.35
CA GLU A 137 13.80 -10.24 -2.76
C GLU A 137 14.59 -8.96 -2.51
N ILE A 138 13.97 -7.80 -2.72
CA ILE A 138 14.50 -6.50 -2.29
C ILE A 138 13.50 -5.92 -1.30
N LYS A 139 13.96 -5.69 -0.07
CA LYS A 139 13.14 -5.13 1.00
C LYS A 139 12.65 -3.72 0.63
N HIS A 140 11.51 -3.34 1.19
CA HIS A 140 10.94 -1.99 1.04
C HIS A 140 12.00 -0.93 1.35
N THR A 141 12.29 -0.08 0.38
CA THR A 141 13.35 0.93 0.49
C THR A 141 13.06 2.15 -0.38
N ALA A 142 13.79 3.24 -0.15
CA ALA A 142 13.82 4.41 -1.01
C ALA A 142 15.17 4.51 -1.69
N MET A 143 15.19 4.75 -3.01
CA MET A 143 16.43 4.94 -3.78
C MET A 143 16.15 5.70 -5.07
N THR A 144 17.24 6.16 -5.74
CA THR A 144 17.08 6.76 -7.06
C THR A 144 16.75 5.70 -8.12
N PRO A 145 16.01 6.06 -9.20
CA PRO A 145 15.73 5.14 -10.30
C PRO A 145 16.98 4.54 -10.94
N SER A 146 18.08 5.32 -10.97
CA SER A 146 19.35 4.85 -11.48
C SER A 146 19.96 3.73 -10.66
N ARG A 147 19.99 3.90 -9.33
CA ARG A 147 20.48 2.87 -8.39
C ARG A 147 19.62 1.63 -8.43
N LEU A 148 18.29 1.79 -8.56
CA LEU A 148 17.38 0.65 -8.72
C LEU A 148 17.72 -0.13 -9.99
N ALA A 149 17.89 0.54 -11.13
CA ALA A 149 18.24 -0.13 -12.38
C ALA A 149 19.58 -0.90 -12.28
N GLU A 150 20.59 -0.30 -11.70
CA GLU A 150 21.88 -0.97 -11.46
C GLU A 150 21.70 -2.22 -10.58
N THR A 151 20.95 -2.08 -9.47
CA THR A 151 20.66 -3.23 -8.58
C THR A 151 19.94 -4.36 -9.33
N LEU A 152 18.96 -4.03 -10.16
CA LEU A 152 18.18 -5.03 -10.91
C LEU A 152 19.02 -5.76 -11.96
N ILE A 153 19.89 -5.06 -12.70
CA ILE A 153 20.79 -5.67 -13.71
C ILE A 153 21.63 -6.78 -13.08
N TYR A 154 22.12 -6.61 -11.85
CA TYR A 154 22.90 -7.64 -11.16
C TYR A 154 22.06 -8.74 -10.52
N LYS A 155 20.78 -8.46 -10.23
CA LYS A 155 19.95 -9.37 -9.42
C LYS A 155 19.02 -10.26 -10.23
N VAL A 156 18.61 -9.82 -11.41
CA VAL A 156 17.62 -10.54 -12.23
C VAL A 156 18.18 -10.87 -13.61
N SER A 157 17.85 -12.08 -14.11
CA SER A 157 18.22 -12.56 -15.44
C SER A 157 17.04 -12.67 -16.41
N GLN A 158 15.85 -12.26 -15.97
CA GLN A 158 14.59 -12.35 -16.75
C GLN A 158 13.82 -11.03 -16.64
N PRO A 159 12.88 -10.75 -17.56
CA PRO A 159 12.08 -9.54 -17.52
C PRO A 159 11.34 -9.36 -16.19
N VAL A 160 11.32 -8.13 -15.70
CA VAL A 160 10.68 -7.71 -14.44
C VAL A 160 9.41 -6.93 -14.77
N ILE A 161 8.31 -7.27 -14.12
CA ILE A 161 7.06 -6.52 -14.20
C ILE A 161 7.20 -5.26 -13.34
N PHE A 162 7.02 -4.09 -13.95
CA PHE A 162 7.07 -2.81 -13.25
C PHE A 162 5.66 -2.25 -13.03
N CYS A 163 5.25 -2.04 -11.78
CA CYS A 163 3.94 -1.49 -11.46
C CYS A 163 4.03 -0.30 -10.50
N GLY A 164 3.02 0.57 -10.53
CA GLY A 164 2.88 1.74 -9.67
C GLY A 164 3.17 3.07 -10.33
N ASP A 165 2.86 4.17 -9.63
CA ASP A 165 3.02 5.53 -10.14
C ASP A 165 4.49 5.97 -10.24
N GLY A 166 5.37 5.39 -9.45
CA GLY A 166 6.81 5.57 -9.59
C GLY A 166 7.34 5.05 -10.93
N TRP A 167 6.77 3.95 -11.46
CA TRP A 167 7.07 3.52 -12.82
C TRP A 167 6.62 4.56 -13.85
N THR A 168 5.39 5.04 -13.75
CA THR A 168 4.86 6.04 -14.67
C THR A 168 5.72 7.31 -14.71
N THR A 169 6.20 7.75 -13.55
CA THR A 169 7.04 8.95 -13.41
C THR A 169 8.44 8.75 -14.01
N TYR A 170 9.08 7.61 -13.76
CA TYR A 170 10.49 7.37 -14.11
C TYR A 170 10.70 6.36 -15.25
N ARG A 171 9.64 6.03 -15.99
CA ARG A 171 9.61 5.05 -17.08
C ARG A 171 10.77 5.21 -18.09
N ASN A 172 10.98 6.43 -18.57
CA ASN A 172 11.99 6.67 -19.59
C ASN A 172 13.43 6.42 -19.07
N THR A 173 13.69 6.78 -17.82
CA THR A 173 14.97 6.52 -17.17
C THR A 173 15.24 5.05 -16.98
N LEU A 174 14.23 4.33 -16.50
CA LEU A 174 14.32 2.88 -16.24
C LEU A 174 14.40 2.07 -17.54
N LYS A 175 13.56 2.36 -18.55
CA LYS A 175 13.63 1.69 -19.86
C LYS A 175 14.97 1.85 -20.53
N ARG A 176 15.53 3.06 -20.52
CA ARG A 176 16.84 3.31 -21.13
C ARG A 176 17.97 2.49 -20.50
N LYS A 177 17.91 2.24 -19.17
CA LYS A 177 18.94 1.50 -18.43
C LYS A 177 18.73 -0.02 -18.47
N LEU A 178 17.49 -0.46 -18.44
CA LEU A 178 17.11 -1.88 -18.27
C LEU A 178 16.85 -2.59 -19.60
N GLY A 179 16.49 -1.87 -20.67
CA GLY A 179 16.23 -2.46 -21.99
C GLY A 179 15.17 -3.57 -21.93
N ASP A 180 15.56 -4.76 -22.39
CA ASP A 180 14.71 -5.95 -22.51
C ASP A 180 14.31 -6.57 -21.16
N LEU A 181 14.91 -6.12 -20.05
CA LEU A 181 14.49 -6.53 -18.70
C LEU A 181 13.18 -5.89 -18.26
N VAL A 182 12.59 -5.00 -19.06
CA VAL A 182 11.37 -4.32 -18.72
C VAL A 182 10.14 -5.03 -19.26
N PHE A 183 9.26 -5.48 -18.38
CA PHE A 183 7.89 -5.84 -18.72
C PHE A 183 6.92 -4.84 -18.15
N GLU A 184 6.20 -4.11 -19.00
CA GLU A 184 5.24 -3.09 -18.62
C GLU A 184 3.81 -3.62 -18.73
N PRO A 185 3.08 -3.76 -17.62
CA PRO A 185 1.69 -4.16 -17.66
C PRO A 185 0.79 -3.00 -18.11
N PRO A 186 -0.48 -3.27 -18.49
CA PRO A 186 -1.48 -2.25 -18.78
C PRO A 186 -1.62 -1.21 -17.66
N ALA A 187 -1.99 0.03 -18.04
CA ALA A 187 -1.97 1.19 -17.15
C ALA A 187 -2.81 1.04 -15.85
N PHE A 188 -3.89 0.28 -15.88
CA PHE A 188 -4.74 0.07 -14.71
C PHE A 188 -4.07 -0.77 -13.59
N PHE A 189 -2.95 -1.45 -13.87
CA PHE A 189 -2.16 -2.13 -12.86
C PHE A 189 -1.18 -1.21 -12.11
N HIS A 190 -1.09 0.07 -12.46
CA HIS A 190 -0.25 1.02 -11.74
C HIS A 190 -0.96 1.69 -10.54
N ILE A 191 -2.11 1.19 -10.16
CA ILE A 191 -2.95 1.72 -9.08
C ILE A 191 -3.02 0.70 -7.96
N ILE A 192 -2.89 1.17 -6.70
CA ILE A 192 -3.13 0.33 -5.53
C ILE A 192 -4.63 0.09 -5.40
N ARG A 193 -5.01 -1.18 -5.35
CA ARG A 193 -6.39 -1.61 -5.20
C ARG A 193 -6.68 -1.95 -3.73
N ALA A 194 -7.76 -1.42 -3.20
CA ALA A 194 -8.19 -1.77 -1.84
C ALA A 194 -8.56 -3.25 -1.70
N ALA A 195 -8.99 -3.90 -2.79
CA ALA A 195 -9.18 -5.35 -2.82
C ALA A 195 -7.90 -6.12 -2.47
N SER A 196 -6.73 -5.67 -2.98
CA SER A 196 -5.44 -6.27 -2.63
C SER A 196 -5.08 -6.07 -1.15
N ILE A 197 -5.40 -4.90 -0.59
CA ILE A 197 -5.21 -4.62 0.85
C ILE A 197 -6.11 -5.54 1.69
N GLY A 198 -7.39 -5.66 1.31
CA GLY A 198 -8.35 -6.53 1.98
C GLY A 198 -7.92 -8.00 1.96
N GLU A 199 -7.45 -8.49 0.82
CA GLU A 199 -6.97 -9.88 0.70
C GLU A 199 -5.72 -10.15 1.55
N LEU A 200 -4.73 -9.25 1.54
CA LEU A 200 -3.55 -9.39 2.41
C LEU A 200 -3.93 -9.35 3.89
N ALA A 201 -4.87 -8.49 4.27
CA ALA A 201 -5.39 -8.41 5.62
C ALA A 201 -6.17 -9.69 6.01
N ARG A 202 -7.01 -10.21 5.10
CA ARG A 202 -7.75 -11.46 5.30
C ARG A 202 -6.80 -12.61 5.61
N ARG A 203 -5.70 -12.75 4.86
CA ARG A 203 -4.68 -13.77 5.09
C ARG A 203 -4.06 -13.68 6.49
N ARG A 204 -3.90 -12.47 7.03
CA ARG A 204 -3.43 -12.24 8.40
C ARG A 204 -4.51 -12.60 9.42
N PHE A 205 -5.75 -12.13 9.22
CA PHE A 205 -6.85 -12.38 10.14
C PHE A 205 -7.18 -13.88 10.27
N VAL A 206 -7.12 -14.65 9.17
CA VAL A 206 -7.30 -16.11 9.19
C VAL A 206 -6.25 -16.82 10.08
N LYS A 207 -5.04 -16.22 10.18
CA LYS A 207 -3.97 -16.71 11.09
C LYS A 207 -4.10 -16.17 12.51
N GLY A 208 -5.14 -15.40 12.81
CA GLY A 208 -5.30 -14.73 14.11
C GLY A 208 -4.40 -13.50 14.32
N GLU A 209 -3.78 -12.99 13.24
CA GLU A 209 -2.89 -11.82 13.30
C GLU A 209 -3.70 -10.54 13.08
N SER A 210 -3.56 -9.57 13.98
CA SER A 210 -4.12 -8.22 13.85
C SER A 210 -3.17 -7.19 14.47
N ASP A 211 -3.27 -5.96 14.01
CA ASP A 211 -2.50 -4.85 14.61
C ASP A 211 -3.35 -4.18 15.70
N ASP A 212 -2.69 -3.66 16.73
CA ASP A 212 -3.36 -2.77 17.68
C ASP A 212 -3.54 -1.39 17.04
N PRO A 213 -4.79 -0.92 16.84
CA PRO A 213 -5.02 0.38 16.22
C PRO A 213 -4.42 1.55 17.02
N ARG A 214 -4.18 1.42 18.32
CA ARG A 214 -3.57 2.47 19.15
C ARG A 214 -2.10 2.70 18.81
N PHE A 215 -1.36 1.65 18.50
CA PHE A 215 0.09 1.68 18.29
C PHE A 215 0.50 1.59 16.80
N SER A 216 -0.43 1.25 15.90
CA SER A 216 -0.14 1.22 14.48
C SER A 216 0.21 2.61 13.95
N SER A 217 1.29 2.72 13.20
CA SER A 217 1.81 3.96 12.60
C SER A 217 2.11 3.77 11.13
N PRO A 218 2.13 4.85 10.33
CA PRO A 218 2.52 4.75 8.93
C PRO A 218 3.94 4.24 8.77
N LEU A 219 4.15 3.43 7.72
CA LEU A 219 5.47 2.96 7.30
C LEU A 219 6.19 4.08 6.55
N TYR A 220 7.02 4.82 7.27
CA TYR A 220 7.87 5.85 6.70
C TYR A 220 9.24 5.27 6.35
N LEU A 221 9.48 5.03 5.04
CA LEU A 221 10.79 4.57 4.54
C LEU A 221 11.79 5.73 4.38
N ARG A 222 11.33 6.94 4.62
CA ARG A 222 12.10 8.17 4.59
C ARG A 222 11.62 9.10 5.70
N PRO A 223 12.52 9.84 6.37
CA PRO A 223 12.12 10.87 7.31
C PRO A 223 11.20 11.91 6.67
N SER A 224 10.28 12.46 7.43
CA SER A 224 9.42 13.55 6.97
C SER A 224 10.22 14.80 6.64
N GLU A 225 9.68 15.70 5.83
CA GLU A 225 10.33 17.00 5.52
C GLU A 225 10.63 17.80 6.79
N ALA A 226 9.77 17.70 7.80
CA ALA A 226 9.96 18.35 9.09
C ALA A 226 11.15 17.76 9.85
N GLU A 227 11.29 16.44 9.87
CA GLU A 227 12.42 15.75 10.51
C GLU A 227 13.74 16.04 9.78
N ILE A 228 13.73 16.13 8.43
CA ILE A 228 14.91 16.53 7.66
C ILE A 228 15.29 17.97 7.93
N ARG A 229 14.31 18.88 8.02
CA ARG A 229 14.53 20.32 8.24
C ARG A 229 14.92 20.65 9.66
N TYR A 230 14.43 19.85 10.63
CA TYR A 230 14.65 20.06 12.07
C TYR A 230 15.10 18.76 12.76
N PRO A 231 16.33 18.28 12.49
CA PRO A 231 16.81 16.99 13.00
C PRO A 231 16.85 16.91 14.55
N HIS A 232 16.97 18.07 15.22
CA HIS A 232 17.00 18.16 16.66
C HIS A 232 15.63 17.85 17.31
N LEU A 233 14.51 18.00 16.58
CA LEU A 233 13.17 17.66 17.07
C LEU A 233 12.85 16.17 16.88
N ALA A 234 13.56 15.47 16.01
CA ALA A 234 13.35 14.05 15.74
C ALA A 234 13.84 13.13 16.87
N LYS A 235 14.79 13.58 17.72
CA LYS A 235 15.38 12.78 18.80
C LYS A 235 14.47 12.57 20.01
N THR A 236 13.40 13.35 20.16
CA THR A 236 12.47 13.26 21.30
C THR A 236 11.37 12.23 21.13
N SER A 237 11.20 11.64 19.93
CA SER A 237 10.15 10.65 19.68
C SER A 237 10.59 9.19 19.85
N SER A 238 11.86 8.93 20.18
CA SER A 238 12.40 7.57 20.39
C SER A 238 12.34 7.10 21.84
N GLU A 239 12.00 7.96 22.80
CA GLU A 239 11.72 7.55 24.17
C GLU A 239 10.27 7.06 24.26
N LYS A 240 10.08 5.75 24.28
CA LYS A 240 8.81 5.14 24.66
C LYS A 240 8.43 5.64 26.05
N PRO A 241 7.22 6.21 26.29
CA PRO A 241 6.79 6.42 27.65
C PRO A 241 6.72 5.05 28.35
N GLN A 242 7.53 4.85 29.37
CA GLN A 242 7.29 3.80 30.35
C GLN A 242 6.00 4.23 31.08
N ILE A 243 4.91 3.58 30.75
CA ILE A 243 3.68 3.70 31.52
C ILE A 243 3.86 2.78 32.73
N ILE A 244 3.93 3.39 33.90
CA ILE A 244 3.84 2.78 35.23
C ILE A 244 2.45 2.15 35.39
#